data_9fc9c436b805dfc0d435820f23bcbe40
#
_entry.id   9fc9c436b805dfc0d435820f23bcbe40
#
_cell.length_a   1.000
_cell.length_b   1.000
_cell.length_c   1.000
_cell.angle_alpha   90.00
_cell.angle_beta   90.00
_cell.angle_gamma   90.00
#
_symmetry.space_group_name_H-M   'P 1'
#
loop_
_entity.id
_entity.type
_entity.pdbx_description
1 polymer ?
#
loop_
_entity_poly.entity_id
_entity_poly.type
_entity_poly.pdbx_seq_one_letter_code
_entity_poly.pdbx_strand_id
1 'polypeptide(L)'
;DISPTLHILKLDGRFSLPLRMQFMDPLRINTIFERRQLSNLLKTCDMIWIGYEVWQRLLPLDVSKMLVYDKMDDNVKLSSDSIIRKYLTNCEKQLLKKCNLIFVTARQFLDRMQAYSNVYLVPNGFQYLQPMHAQQVYRTSRKVFGYIGKISHWFDTEAVKRLAVANPDCDIILVGPCDISKCKMPNIKYTGTVPKEEVPDWICSFDVCLYPFKQTELLDTINPVKIYEYLAYNKPVLAVNSNEIQEFKKLIYIYDTYDEMVSMSHKKLNVPFKSEVEYKNFLEQNSWITRVEQIEQIINEVKES
;
A
#
# COMPACT_ATOMS: atom_id res chain seq x y z
N ASP A 1 -8.93 14.65 -18.40
CA ASP A 1 -9.10 13.21 -18.65
C ASP A 1 -7.74 12.54 -18.68
N ILE A 2 -7.58 11.47 -17.90
CA ILE A 2 -6.31 10.72 -17.82
C ILE A 2 -6.24 9.69 -18.95
N SER A 3 -7.38 9.24 -19.42
CA SER A 3 -7.54 8.39 -20.60
C SER A 3 -8.88 8.67 -21.25
N PRO A 4 -9.13 8.24 -22.49
CA PRO A 4 -10.45 8.41 -23.13
C PRO A 4 -11.61 7.78 -22.37
N THR A 5 -11.32 6.80 -21.49
CA THR A 5 -12.32 6.03 -20.72
C THR A 5 -12.34 6.40 -19.24
N LEU A 6 -11.38 7.22 -18.76
CA LEU A 6 -11.31 7.61 -17.35
C LEU A 6 -11.65 9.09 -17.17
N HIS A 7 -12.74 9.38 -16.49
CA HIS A 7 -13.18 10.71 -16.15
C HIS A 7 -13.06 10.93 -14.64
N ILE A 8 -12.40 12.02 -14.24
CA ILE A 8 -12.29 12.41 -12.84
C ILE A 8 -13.33 13.49 -12.56
N LEU A 9 -14.23 13.20 -11.64
CA LEU A 9 -15.19 14.16 -11.11
C LEU A 9 -14.76 14.59 -9.71
N LYS A 10 -14.47 15.87 -9.54
CA LYS A 10 -14.27 16.47 -8.21
C LYS A 10 -15.64 16.81 -7.63
N LEU A 11 -15.93 16.28 -6.46
CA LEU A 11 -17.15 16.62 -5.73
C LEU A 11 -16.90 17.86 -4.88
N ASP A 12 -17.71 18.89 -5.09
CA ASP A 12 -17.64 20.13 -4.33
C ASP A 12 -18.79 20.20 -3.33
N GLY A 13 -18.46 20.16 -2.05
CA GLY A 13 -19.39 20.49 -0.98
C GLY A 13 -19.70 21.99 -1.00
N ARG A 14 -20.92 22.37 -0.60
CA ARG A 14 -21.36 23.77 -0.59
C ARG A 14 -20.70 24.58 0.53
N PHE A 15 -20.29 23.92 1.61
CA PHE A 15 -19.70 24.57 2.78
C PHE A 15 -18.33 23.98 3.10
N SER A 16 -17.36 24.87 3.32
CA SER A 16 -16.09 24.48 3.92
C SER A 16 -16.30 24.28 5.42
N LEU A 17 -16.20 23.02 5.85
CA LEU A 17 -16.32 22.61 7.25
C LEU A 17 -14.94 22.32 7.83
N PRO A 18 -14.73 22.43 9.16
CA PRO A 18 -13.53 21.91 9.80
C PRO A 18 -13.27 20.46 9.44
N LEU A 19 -12.03 20.03 9.37
CA LEU A 19 -11.61 18.74 8.79
C LEU A 19 -12.45 17.54 9.30
N ARG A 20 -12.71 17.48 10.62
CA ARG A 20 -13.57 16.44 11.22
C ARG A 20 -14.99 16.46 10.68
N MET A 21 -15.56 17.66 10.52
CA MET A 21 -16.94 17.84 10.05
C MET A 21 -17.08 17.60 8.54
N GLN A 22 -16.02 17.83 7.76
CA GLN A 22 -16.01 17.49 6.33
C GLN A 22 -16.17 15.98 6.11
N PHE A 23 -15.45 15.17 6.87
CA PHE A 23 -15.55 13.70 6.79
C PHE A 23 -16.91 13.19 7.26
N MET A 24 -17.38 13.67 8.38
CA MET A 24 -18.58 13.15 9.03
C MET A 24 -19.87 13.73 8.46
N ASP A 25 -19.83 14.99 8.03
CA ASP A 25 -20.99 15.78 7.54
C ASP A 25 -22.26 15.51 8.39
N PRO A 26 -22.24 15.80 9.70
CA PRO A 26 -23.25 15.33 10.64
C PRO A 26 -24.65 15.89 10.33
N LEU A 27 -24.72 17.05 9.70
CA LEU A 27 -25.97 17.66 9.22
C LEU A 27 -26.37 17.22 7.80
N ARG A 28 -25.54 16.39 7.15
CA ARG A 28 -25.71 15.88 5.78
C ARG A 28 -25.88 16.97 4.71
N ILE A 29 -25.44 18.18 4.98
CA ILE A 29 -25.62 19.31 4.05
C ILE A 29 -24.77 19.11 2.81
N ASN A 30 -23.47 18.87 2.98
CA ASN A 30 -22.56 18.59 1.85
C ASN A 30 -22.94 17.28 1.15
N THR A 31 -23.31 16.25 1.91
CA THR A 31 -23.79 14.96 1.38
C THR A 31 -24.93 15.13 0.38
N ILE A 32 -25.90 16.00 0.66
CA ILE A 32 -27.03 16.26 -0.25
C ILE A 32 -26.55 16.88 -1.57
N PHE A 33 -25.61 17.86 -1.51
CA PHE A 33 -25.07 18.50 -2.72
C PHE A 33 -24.20 17.55 -3.53
N GLU A 34 -23.35 16.79 -2.87
CA GLU A 34 -22.46 15.80 -3.49
C GLU A 34 -23.28 14.67 -4.15
N ARG A 35 -24.34 14.18 -3.48
CA ARG A 35 -25.28 13.20 -4.07
C ARG A 35 -25.99 13.72 -5.30
N ARG A 36 -26.37 15.01 -5.33
CA ARG A 36 -26.98 15.62 -6.52
C ARG A 36 -26.01 15.63 -7.70
N GLN A 37 -24.73 15.92 -7.48
CA GLN A 37 -23.70 15.87 -8.52
C GLN A 37 -23.51 14.45 -9.06
N LEU A 38 -23.61 13.42 -8.20
CA LEU A 38 -23.49 12.02 -8.58
C LEU A 38 -24.78 11.42 -9.14
N SER A 39 -25.93 12.08 -9.02
CA SER A 39 -27.26 11.47 -9.25
C SER A 39 -27.41 10.84 -10.64
N ASN A 40 -26.89 11.49 -11.68
CA ASN A 40 -26.98 10.95 -13.04
C ASN A 40 -26.02 9.77 -13.23
N LEU A 41 -24.79 9.85 -12.72
CA LEU A 41 -23.79 8.77 -12.79
C LEU A 41 -24.28 7.53 -12.04
N LEU A 42 -24.84 7.70 -10.85
CA LEU A 42 -25.38 6.59 -10.04
C LEU A 42 -26.59 5.90 -10.71
N LYS A 43 -27.31 6.58 -11.59
CA LYS A 43 -28.41 5.98 -12.37
C LYS A 43 -27.91 5.18 -13.57
N THR A 44 -26.84 5.62 -14.20
CA THR A 44 -26.34 5.07 -15.49
C THR A 44 -25.22 4.08 -15.36
N CYS A 45 -24.53 4.03 -14.22
CA CYS A 45 -23.44 3.06 -13.99
C CYS A 45 -23.99 1.64 -13.76
N ASP A 46 -23.23 0.64 -14.13
CA ASP A 46 -23.54 -0.77 -13.88
C ASP A 46 -23.05 -1.23 -12.50
N MET A 47 -22.00 -0.58 -11.99
CA MET A 47 -21.34 -0.93 -10.74
C MET A 47 -20.89 0.33 -10.00
N ILE A 48 -20.90 0.27 -8.67
CA ILE A 48 -20.34 1.28 -7.79
C ILE A 48 -19.19 0.66 -7.01
N TRP A 49 -17.98 1.23 -7.18
CA TRP A 49 -16.76 0.78 -6.52
C TRP A 49 -16.32 1.78 -5.45
N ILE A 50 -16.16 1.32 -4.21
CA ILE A 50 -15.83 2.16 -3.06
C ILE A 50 -14.49 1.74 -2.48
N GLY A 51 -13.48 2.59 -2.63
CA GLY A 51 -12.13 2.40 -2.07
C GLY A 51 -11.90 3.05 -0.70
N TYR A 52 -12.89 3.77 -0.16
CA TYR A 52 -12.77 4.42 1.15
C TYR A 52 -14.12 4.50 1.87
N GLU A 53 -14.16 4.09 3.13
CA GLU A 53 -15.39 3.88 3.91
C GLU A 53 -16.27 5.14 4.02
N VAL A 54 -15.66 6.32 4.03
CA VAL A 54 -16.37 7.61 4.12
C VAL A 54 -17.39 7.81 3.00
N TRP A 55 -17.12 7.27 1.81
CA TRP A 55 -18.01 7.42 0.65
C TRP A 55 -19.32 6.66 0.80
N GLN A 56 -19.43 5.76 1.80
CA GLN A 56 -20.70 5.11 2.15
C GLN A 56 -21.83 6.13 2.36
N ARG A 57 -21.52 7.32 2.87
CA ARG A 57 -22.50 8.39 3.08
C ARG A 57 -23.15 8.90 1.80
N LEU A 58 -22.49 8.72 0.65
CA LEU A 58 -23.00 9.16 -0.66
C LEU A 58 -23.89 8.13 -1.34
N LEU A 59 -23.92 6.89 -0.89
CA LEU A 59 -24.77 5.85 -1.45
C LEU A 59 -26.25 6.20 -1.25
N PRO A 60 -27.10 5.94 -2.25
CA PRO A 60 -28.56 6.00 -2.08
C PRO A 60 -29.01 4.97 -1.02
N LEU A 61 -30.22 5.14 -0.51
CA LEU A 61 -30.81 4.21 0.47
C LEU A 61 -31.07 2.85 -0.17
N ASP A 62 -31.52 2.86 -1.40
CA ASP A 62 -31.74 1.67 -2.22
C ASP A 62 -30.73 1.66 -3.37
N VAL A 63 -29.85 0.66 -3.38
CA VAL A 63 -28.82 0.47 -4.40
C VAL A 63 -29.16 -0.78 -5.19
N SER A 64 -29.78 -0.59 -6.36
CA SER A 64 -30.08 -1.68 -7.30
C SER A 64 -28.86 -2.14 -8.13
N LYS A 65 -27.74 -1.47 -7.99
CA LYS A 65 -26.49 -1.72 -8.74
C LYS A 65 -25.55 -2.61 -7.93
N MET A 66 -24.69 -3.33 -8.63
CA MET A 66 -23.59 -4.07 -7.97
C MET A 66 -22.73 -3.09 -7.17
N LEU A 67 -22.60 -3.34 -5.88
CA LEU A 67 -21.80 -2.54 -4.96
C LEU A 67 -20.58 -3.32 -4.54
N VAL A 68 -19.40 -2.75 -4.81
CA VAL A 68 -18.09 -3.32 -4.46
C VAL A 68 -17.42 -2.45 -3.41
N TYR A 69 -16.94 -3.07 -2.35
CA TYR A 69 -16.07 -2.42 -1.38
C TYR A 69 -14.65 -2.96 -1.52
N ASP A 70 -13.69 -2.06 -1.76
CA ASP A 70 -12.27 -2.35 -1.90
C ASP A 70 -11.53 -1.83 -0.66
N LYS A 71 -11.24 -2.76 0.26
CA LYS A 71 -10.53 -2.44 1.50
C LYS A 71 -9.04 -2.62 1.31
N MET A 72 -8.38 -1.54 0.89
CA MET A 72 -6.94 -1.51 0.67
C MET A 72 -6.14 -1.37 1.96
N ASP A 73 -6.63 -0.55 2.92
CA ASP A 73 -5.92 -0.18 4.14
C ASP A 73 -6.82 -0.23 5.37
N ASP A 74 -6.24 -0.32 6.58
CA ASP A 74 -6.95 -0.15 7.85
C ASP A 74 -7.07 1.33 8.22
N ASN A 75 -7.97 2.04 7.53
CA ASN A 75 -8.18 3.47 7.75
C ASN A 75 -8.59 3.81 9.19
N VAL A 76 -9.19 2.85 9.89
CA VAL A 76 -9.52 2.99 11.31
C VAL A 76 -8.26 3.07 12.15
N LYS A 77 -7.27 2.20 11.90
CA LYS A 77 -5.98 2.19 12.62
C LYS A 77 -5.05 3.31 12.17
N LEU A 78 -5.14 3.73 10.91
CA LEU A 78 -4.38 4.87 10.38
C LEU A 78 -4.80 6.20 11.01
N SER A 79 -6.05 6.34 11.49
CA SER A 79 -6.52 7.55 12.13
C SER A 79 -6.06 7.64 13.59
N SER A 80 -5.44 8.76 13.97
CA SER A 80 -5.13 9.08 15.37
C SER A 80 -6.33 9.63 16.17
N ASP A 81 -7.40 10.05 15.47
CA ASP A 81 -8.59 10.67 16.06
C ASP A 81 -9.65 9.62 16.45
N SER A 82 -10.00 9.54 17.73
CA SER A 82 -10.96 8.56 18.24
C SER A 82 -12.38 8.72 17.67
N ILE A 83 -12.81 9.95 17.40
CA ILE A 83 -14.13 10.25 16.83
C ILE A 83 -14.18 9.79 15.37
N ILE A 84 -13.11 10.09 14.61
CA ILE A 84 -12.97 9.64 13.22
C ILE A 84 -12.90 8.11 13.18
N ARG A 85 -12.15 7.46 14.05
CA ARG A 85 -12.11 5.99 14.14
C ARG A 85 -13.49 5.38 14.35
N LYS A 86 -14.27 5.89 15.30
CA LYS A 86 -15.63 5.42 15.54
C LYS A 86 -16.54 5.61 14.32
N TYR A 87 -16.41 6.74 13.64
CA TYR A 87 -17.17 7.03 12.42
C TYR A 87 -16.79 6.07 11.29
N LEU A 88 -15.50 5.88 11.00
CA LEU A 88 -15.00 4.95 9.98
C LEU A 88 -15.45 3.51 10.26
N THR A 89 -15.34 3.06 11.52
CA THR A 89 -15.84 1.73 11.94
C THR A 89 -17.33 1.56 11.63
N ASN A 90 -18.13 2.60 11.84
CA ASN A 90 -19.55 2.56 11.50
C ASN A 90 -19.80 2.51 10.00
N CYS A 91 -19.07 3.30 9.22
CA CYS A 91 -19.15 3.30 7.76
C CYS A 91 -18.78 1.91 7.20
N GLU A 92 -17.70 1.33 7.68
CA GLU A 92 -17.26 -0.01 7.28
C GLU A 92 -18.32 -1.07 7.58
N LYS A 93 -18.87 -1.08 8.80
CA LYS A 93 -19.95 -2.01 9.17
C LYS A 93 -21.17 -1.92 8.25
N GLN A 94 -21.48 -0.73 7.73
CA GLN A 94 -22.59 -0.55 6.80
C GLN A 94 -22.22 -1.05 5.40
N LEU A 95 -20.98 -0.85 4.94
CA LEU A 95 -20.50 -1.38 3.66
C LEU A 95 -20.49 -2.91 3.68
N LEU A 96 -19.94 -3.52 4.72
CA LEU A 96 -19.90 -4.98 4.88
C LEU A 96 -21.28 -5.65 4.79
N LYS A 97 -22.35 -4.93 5.18
CA LYS A 97 -23.73 -5.43 5.10
C LYS A 97 -24.41 -5.19 3.75
N LYS A 98 -23.93 -4.22 2.97
CA LYS A 98 -24.61 -3.75 1.74
C LYS A 98 -23.92 -4.19 0.47
N CYS A 99 -22.58 -4.41 0.53
CA CYS A 99 -21.82 -4.72 -0.66
C CYS A 99 -22.08 -6.14 -1.15
N ASN A 100 -22.19 -6.28 -2.47
CA ASN A 100 -22.28 -7.57 -3.14
C ASN A 100 -20.92 -8.27 -3.13
N LEU A 101 -19.85 -7.50 -3.23
CA LEU A 101 -18.46 -7.96 -3.25
C LEU A 101 -17.61 -7.10 -2.33
N ILE A 102 -16.67 -7.75 -1.63
CA ILE A 102 -15.69 -7.10 -0.77
C ILE A 102 -14.31 -7.64 -1.13
N PHE A 103 -13.46 -6.79 -1.67
CA PHE A 103 -12.06 -7.10 -1.90
C PHE A 103 -11.22 -6.62 -0.71
N VAL A 104 -10.29 -7.46 -0.29
CA VAL A 104 -9.34 -7.12 0.78
C VAL A 104 -7.92 -7.42 0.30
N THR A 105 -6.96 -6.59 0.69
CA THR A 105 -5.57 -6.74 0.25
C THR A 105 -4.72 -7.60 1.17
N ALA A 106 -5.09 -7.71 2.45
CA ALA A 106 -4.34 -8.44 3.46
C ALA A 106 -5.14 -9.61 4.04
N ARG A 107 -4.46 -10.73 4.35
CA ARG A 107 -5.09 -11.93 4.96
C ARG A 107 -5.77 -11.61 6.28
N GLN A 108 -5.19 -10.72 7.09
CA GLN A 108 -5.78 -10.34 8.35
C GLN A 108 -7.18 -9.71 8.20
N PHE A 109 -7.47 -9.03 7.08
CA PHE A 109 -8.83 -8.57 6.81
C PHE A 109 -9.77 -9.74 6.50
N LEU A 110 -9.30 -10.69 5.69
CA LEU A 110 -10.09 -11.90 5.40
C LEU A 110 -10.45 -12.63 6.69
N ASP A 111 -9.48 -12.84 7.59
CA ASP A 111 -9.68 -13.50 8.88
C ASP A 111 -10.68 -12.75 9.79
N ARG A 112 -10.62 -11.41 9.80
CA ARG A 112 -11.57 -10.58 10.56
C ARG A 112 -12.99 -10.59 9.99
N MET A 113 -13.13 -10.87 8.71
CA MET A 113 -14.39 -10.80 7.97
C MET A 113 -14.98 -12.18 7.63
N GLN A 114 -14.54 -13.26 8.29
CA GLN A 114 -14.99 -14.64 8.06
C GLN A 114 -16.52 -14.83 8.14
N ALA A 115 -17.23 -13.94 8.85
CA ALA A 115 -18.70 -13.97 8.93
C ALA A 115 -19.40 -13.57 7.61
N TYR A 116 -18.67 -13.06 6.62
CA TYR A 116 -19.19 -12.61 5.34
C TYR A 116 -18.68 -13.53 4.23
N SER A 117 -19.59 -14.14 3.47
CA SER A 117 -19.25 -15.09 2.41
C SER A 117 -18.77 -14.44 1.10
N ASN A 118 -18.92 -13.13 0.97
CA ASN A 118 -18.61 -12.33 -0.22
C ASN A 118 -17.31 -11.54 -0.11
N VAL A 119 -16.36 -12.00 0.73
CA VAL A 119 -15.04 -11.39 0.94
C VAL A 119 -13.98 -12.18 0.19
N TYR A 120 -13.21 -11.50 -0.64
CA TYR A 120 -12.19 -12.08 -1.50
C TYR A 120 -10.84 -11.41 -1.28
N LEU A 121 -9.80 -12.24 -1.12
CA LEU A 121 -8.43 -11.76 -1.00
C LEU A 121 -7.86 -11.46 -2.39
N VAL A 122 -7.56 -10.20 -2.65
CA VAL A 122 -6.86 -9.72 -3.83
C VAL A 122 -5.69 -8.85 -3.36
N PRO A 123 -4.49 -9.43 -3.19
CA PRO A 123 -3.31 -8.68 -2.77
C PRO A 123 -2.97 -7.55 -3.74
N ASN A 124 -2.19 -6.58 -3.28
CA ASN A 124 -1.65 -5.56 -4.16
C ASN A 124 -0.84 -6.17 -5.30
N GLY A 125 -0.84 -5.50 -6.43
CA GLY A 125 0.03 -5.79 -7.55
C GLY A 125 1.13 -4.74 -7.68
N PHE A 126 2.01 -4.92 -8.64
CA PHE A 126 3.00 -3.92 -9.02
C PHE A 126 3.01 -3.74 -10.55
N GLN A 127 3.59 -2.62 -10.98
CA GLN A 127 3.87 -2.35 -12.38
C GLN A 127 5.39 -2.38 -12.57
N TYR A 128 5.86 -3.33 -13.36
CA TYR A 128 7.27 -3.34 -13.76
C TYR A 128 7.55 -2.19 -14.73
N LEU A 129 8.52 -1.36 -14.38
CA LEU A 129 9.04 -0.30 -15.25
C LEU A 129 10.50 -0.60 -15.55
N GLN A 130 10.89 -0.48 -16.83
CA GLN A 130 12.28 -0.73 -17.23
C GLN A 130 13.20 0.34 -16.62
N PRO A 131 14.28 -0.05 -15.90
CA PRO A 131 15.29 0.90 -15.45
C PRO A 131 16.00 1.52 -16.64
N MET A 132 16.19 2.84 -16.64
CA MET A 132 16.82 3.56 -17.75
C MET A 132 18.23 4.05 -17.41
N HIS A 133 18.46 4.44 -16.16
CA HIS A 133 19.69 5.13 -15.73
C HIS A 133 20.21 4.64 -14.38
N ALA A 134 20.02 3.37 -14.04
CA ALA A 134 20.32 2.79 -12.73
C ALA A 134 21.76 3.06 -12.21
N GLN A 135 22.73 3.15 -13.13
CA GLN A 135 24.12 3.45 -12.76
C GLN A 135 24.40 4.96 -12.55
N GLN A 136 23.43 5.83 -12.79
CA GLN A 136 23.62 7.29 -12.75
C GLN A 136 23.00 7.97 -11.52
N VAL A 137 21.95 7.39 -10.93
CA VAL A 137 21.20 8.03 -9.82
C VAL A 137 21.98 8.07 -8.52
N TYR A 138 22.76 7.02 -8.23
CA TYR A 138 23.66 6.99 -7.09
C TYR A 138 24.92 6.18 -7.35
N ARG A 139 26.08 6.81 -7.25
CA ARG A 139 27.38 6.16 -7.46
C ARG A 139 28.21 6.20 -6.19
N THR A 140 28.65 5.02 -5.75
CA THR A 140 29.54 4.85 -4.61
C THR A 140 30.28 3.52 -4.76
N SER A 141 31.44 3.40 -4.15
CA SER A 141 32.12 2.12 -3.99
C SER A 141 31.70 1.36 -2.71
N ARG A 142 30.82 1.98 -1.93
CA ARG A 142 30.32 1.44 -0.65
C ARG A 142 29.07 0.60 -0.90
N LYS A 143 28.84 -0.40 -0.05
CA LYS A 143 27.58 -1.15 -0.06
C LYS A 143 26.41 -0.21 0.28
N VAL A 144 25.32 -0.32 -0.45
CA VAL A 144 24.13 0.55 -0.32
C VAL A 144 22.96 -0.26 0.23
N PHE A 145 22.48 0.15 1.39
CA PHE A 145 21.17 -0.24 1.89
C PHE A 145 20.16 0.84 1.49
N GLY A 146 19.09 0.49 0.79
CA GLY A 146 18.15 1.46 0.26
C GLY A 146 16.71 1.23 0.70
N TYR A 147 15.99 2.31 0.94
CA TYR A 147 14.55 2.33 1.12
C TYR A 147 13.94 3.34 0.14
N ILE A 148 12.81 3.00 -0.50
CA ILE A 148 12.06 3.93 -1.32
C ILE A 148 10.59 3.94 -0.93
N GLY A 149 10.07 5.12 -0.56
CA GLY A 149 8.71 5.32 -0.12
C GLY A 149 8.57 6.49 0.84
N LYS A 150 7.36 6.74 1.31
CA LYS A 150 7.10 7.78 2.31
C LYS A 150 7.69 7.36 3.67
N ILE A 151 8.47 8.26 4.27
CA ILE A 151 9.09 8.12 5.59
C ILE A 151 8.22 8.88 6.58
N SER A 152 7.40 8.16 7.36
CA SER A 152 6.41 8.75 8.26
C SER A 152 6.40 8.03 9.61
N HIS A 153 5.39 8.26 10.44
CA HIS A 153 5.29 7.74 11.81
C HIS A 153 5.38 6.20 11.94
N TRP A 154 5.06 5.46 10.88
CA TRP A 154 5.19 3.99 10.82
C TRP A 154 6.61 3.51 10.49
N PHE A 155 7.48 4.39 9.99
CA PHE A 155 8.86 4.06 9.67
C PHE A 155 9.71 3.97 10.93
N ASP A 156 10.54 2.92 11.04
CA ASP A 156 11.41 2.68 12.18
C ASP A 156 12.77 3.36 11.99
N THR A 157 12.89 4.59 12.46
CA THR A 157 14.14 5.35 12.43
C THR A 157 15.21 4.77 13.36
N GLU A 158 14.83 4.07 14.44
CA GLU A 158 15.80 3.43 15.34
C GLU A 158 16.44 2.22 14.67
N ALA A 159 15.67 1.42 13.94
CA ALA A 159 16.21 0.32 13.12
C ALA A 159 17.28 0.83 12.14
N VAL A 160 16.94 1.89 11.39
CA VAL A 160 17.86 2.51 10.42
C VAL A 160 19.11 3.08 11.10
N LYS A 161 18.97 3.71 12.27
CA LYS A 161 20.08 4.24 13.05
C LYS A 161 21.02 3.12 13.52
N ARG A 162 20.47 2.03 14.06
CA ARG A 162 21.26 0.86 14.48
C ARG A 162 21.99 0.21 13.32
N LEU A 163 21.31 0.08 12.18
CA LEU A 163 21.94 -0.41 10.95
C LEU A 163 23.12 0.48 10.53
N ALA A 164 22.95 1.80 10.59
CA ALA A 164 24.00 2.77 10.25
C ALA A 164 25.23 2.69 11.17
N VAL A 165 24.99 2.57 12.48
CA VAL A 165 26.07 2.42 13.47
C VAL A 165 26.84 1.12 13.26
N ALA A 166 26.14 0.03 12.98
CA ALA A 166 26.74 -1.28 12.79
C ALA A 166 27.48 -1.44 11.45
N ASN A 167 27.19 -0.58 10.48
CA ASN A 167 27.77 -0.62 9.12
C ASN A 167 28.35 0.75 8.72
N PRO A 168 29.41 1.24 9.38
CA PRO A 168 29.97 2.58 9.13
C PRO A 168 30.53 2.72 7.71
N ASP A 169 30.91 1.62 7.07
CA ASP A 169 31.45 1.58 5.70
C ASP A 169 30.38 1.39 4.61
N CYS A 170 29.11 1.39 4.98
CA CYS A 170 27.99 1.31 4.05
C CYS A 170 27.27 2.66 3.97
N ASP A 171 26.56 2.89 2.87
CA ASP A 171 25.64 4.02 2.74
C ASP A 171 24.19 3.53 2.93
N ILE A 172 23.38 4.31 3.65
CA ILE A 172 21.94 4.08 3.79
C ILE A 172 21.22 5.20 3.06
N ILE A 173 20.49 4.85 2.01
CA ILE A 173 19.80 5.81 1.14
C ILE A 173 18.30 5.70 1.35
N LEU A 174 17.70 6.80 1.78
CA LEU A 174 16.28 6.90 2.06
C LEU A 174 15.63 7.82 1.02
N VAL A 175 14.91 7.23 0.06
CA VAL A 175 14.29 7.91 -1.07
C VAL A 175 12.80 8.13 -0.80
N GLY A 176 12.36 9.38 -0.88
CA GLY A 176 10.95 9.74 -0.74
C GLY A 176 10.69 10.89 0.23
N PRO A 177 9.42 11.34 0.32
CA PRO A 177 9.04 12.40 1.23
C PRO A 177 9.15 11.96 2.69
N CYS A 178 9.63 12.86 3.56
CA CYS A 178 9.84 12.60 4.98
C CYS A 178 9.09 13.65 5.80
N ASP A 179 8.13 13.24 6.62
CA ASP A 179 7.34 14.11 7.50
C ASP A 179 7.66 13.91 9.00
N ILE A 180 8.73 13.17 9.30
CA ILE A 180 9.25 12.96 10.66
C ILE A 180 10.67 13.54 10.80
N SER A 181 11.16 13.62 12.04
CA SER A 181 12.52 14.07 12.31
C SER A 181 13.56 13.15 11.67
N LYS A 182 14.43 13.70 10.84
CA LYS A 182 15.48 12.96 10.16
C LYS A 182 16.58 12.52 11.13
N CYS A 183 16.97 11.26 11.06
CA CYS A 183 18.16 10.76 11.76
C CYS A 183 19.42 11.32 11.09
N LYS A 184 20.22 12.08 11.85
CA LYS A 184 21.46 12.70 11.35
C LYS A 184 22.66 11.78 11.65
N MET A 185 23.01 10.98 10.65
CA MET A 185 24.22 10.10 10.69
C MET A 185 25.04 10.35 9.42
N PRO A 186 26.39 10.25 9.49
CA PRO A 186 27.24 10.53 8.31
C PRO A 186 26.95 9.65 7.09
N ASN A 187 26.52 8.42 7.33
CA ASN A 187 26.23 7.43 6.31
C ASN A 187 24.73 7.24 6.00
N ILE A 188 23.85 8.12 6.52
CA ILE A 188 22.40 8.14 6.16
C ILE A 188 22.14 9.36 5.27
N LYS A 189 21.56 9.12 4.09
CA LYS A 189 21.23 10.16 3.12
C LYS A 189 19.73 10.13 2.79
N TYR A 190 19.10 11.30 2.82
CA TYR A 190 17.69 11.49 2.45
C TYR A 190 17.65 12.26 1.12
N THR A 191 17.09 11.67 0.09
CA THR A 191 17.02 12.30 -1.24
C THR A 191 15.82 13.25 -1.39
N GLY A 192 14.75 13.02 -0.61
CA GLY A 192 13.46 13.63 -0.85
C GLY A 192 12.67 12.86 -1.93
N THR A 193 11.60 13.49 -2.42
CA THR A 193 10.73 12.93 -3.46
C THR A 193 11.46 12.86 -4.80
N VAL A 194 11.30 11.73 -5.49
CA VAL A 194 11.81 11.52 -6.85
C VAL A 194 10.65 11.26 -7.81
N PRO A 195 10.80 11.51 -9.11
CA PRO A 195 9.82 11.13 -10.14
C PRO A 195 9.56 9.61 -10.10
N LYS A 196 8.32 9.20 -10.45
CA LYS A 196 7.95 7.77 -10.45
C LYS A 196 8.80 6.96 -11.42
N GLU A 197 9.18 7.57 -12.52
CA GLU A 197 9.99 6.98 -13.58
C GLU A 197 11.40 6.64 -13.13
N GLU A 198 11.94 7.36 -12.11
CA GLU A 198 13.26 7.12 -11.53
C GLU A 198 13.26 6.03 -10.43
N VAL A 199 12.09 5.63 -9.93
CA VAL A 199 11.98 4.63 -8.86
C VAL A 199 12.71 3.33 -9.19
N PRO A 200 12.62 2.77 -10.43
CA PRO A 200 13.37 1.59 -10.85
C PRO A 200 14.89 1.79 -10.74
N ASP A 201 15.38 2.93 -11.17
CA ASP A 201 16.82 3.24 -11.18
C ASP A 201 17.37 3.32 -9.76
N TRP A 202 16.61 3.94 -8.84
CA TRP A 202 16.96 3.96 -7.42
C TRP A 202 16.98 2.56 -6.81
N ILE A 203 15.95 1.73 -7.04
CA ILE A 203 15.93 0.36 -6.54
C ILE A 203 17.12 -0.43 -7.10
N CYS A 204 17.43 -0.29 -8.38
CA CYS A 204 18.57 -0.96 -9.01
C CYS A 204 19.92 -0.51 -8.44
N SER A 205 20.04 0.70 -7.92
CA SER A 205 21.26 1.22 -7.30
C SER A 205 21.52 0.67 -5.88
N PHE A 206 20.54 0.01 -5.24
CA PHE A 206 20.68 -0.58 -3.92
C PHE A 206 21.29 -2.00 -4.00
N ASP A 207 22.19 -2.33 -3.08
CA ASP A 207 22.66 -3.70 -2.89
C ASP A 207 21.69 -4.52 -2.06
N VAL A 208 21.02 -3.87 -1.09
CA VAL A 208 20.00 -4.46 -0.23
C VAL A 208 18.86 -3.46 -0.05
N CYS A 209 17.64 -3.87 -0.34
CA CYS A 209 16.46 -3.08 -0.07
C CYS A 209 15.98 -3.28 1.37
N LEU A 210 15.50 -2.21 2.00
CA LEU A 210 15.05 -2.20 3.38
C LEU A 210 13.52 -2.08 3.46
N TYR A 211 12.93 -2.79 4.42
CA TYR A 211 11.54 -2.62 4.83
C TYR A 211 11.49 -2.44 6.37
N PRO A 212 11.96 -1.26 6.87
CA PRO A 212 12.16 -1.00 8.29
C PRO A 212 10.94 -0.30 8.90
N PHE A 213 9.86 -1.01 9.05
CA PHE A 213 8.65 -0.47 9.67
C PHE A 213 8.56 -0.85 11.15
N LYS A 214 7.85 -0.05 11.93
CA LYS A 214 7.57 -0.37 13.33
C LYS A 214 6.63 -1.56 13.41
N GLN A 215 6.95 -2.53 14.24
CA GLN A 215 6.06 -3.66 14.53
C GLN A 215 4.85 -3.16 15.32
N THR A 216 3.74 -3.02 14.64
CA THR A 216 2.46 -2.57 15.18
C THR A 216 1.34 -3.42 14.58
N GLU A 217 0.19 -3.45 15.23
CA GLU A 217 -0.99 -4.11 14.66
C GLU A 217 -1.42 -3.54 13.29
N LEU A 218 -1.02 -2.31 12.95
CA LEU A 218 -1.24 -1.73 11.64
C LEU A 218 -0.42 -2.45 10.59
N LEU A 219 0.84 -2.77 10.88
CA LEU A 219 1.74 -3.45 9.95
C LEU A 219 1.18 -4.81 9.49
N ASP A 220 0.49 -5.53 10.37
CA ASP A 220 -0.15 -6.81 10.05
C ASP A 220 -1.33 -6.69 9.06
N THR A 221 -1.81 -5.47 8.81
CA THR A 221 -2.89 -5.20 7.86
C THR A 221 -2.40 -4.60 6.53
N ILE A 222 -1.10 -4.41 6.39
CA ILE A 222 -0.50 -3.80 5.19
C ILE A 222 0.03 -4.89 4.28
N ASN A 223 -0.59 -5.06 3.11
CA ASN A 223 0.01 -5.87 2.05
C ASN A 223 1.15 -5.07 1.39
N PRO A 224 2.41 -5.56 1.45
CA PRO A 224 3.60 -4.72 1.28
C PRO A 224 3.98 -4.51 -0.19
N VAL A 225 3.38 -3.52 -0.88
CA VAL A 225 3.71 -3.17 -2.27
C VAL A 225 5.21 -3.02 -2.51
N LYS A 226 5.95 -2.48 -1.53
CA LYS A 226 7.41 -2.28 -1.65
C LYS A 226 8.18 -3.58 -1.78
N ILE A 227 7.72 -4.64 -1.14
CA ILE A 227 8.36 -5.97 -1.28
C ILE A 227 8.19 -6.48 -2.71
N TYR A 228 6.98 -6.35 -3.31
CA TYR A 228 6.77 -6.72 -4.71
C TYR A 228 7.68 -5.90 -5.64
N GLU A 229 7.78 -4.58 -5.43
CA GLU A 229 8.65 -3.71 -6.22
C GLU A 229 10.12 -4.12 -6.10
N TYR A 230 10.63 -4.39 -4.89
CA TYR A 230 12.03 -4.81 -4.70
C TYR A 230 12.34 -6.17 -5.34
N LEU A 231 11.43 -7.13 -5.17
CA LEU A 231 11.54 -8.45 -5.77
C LEU A 231 11.45 -8.37 -7.30
N ALA A 232 10.66 -7.43 -7.84
CA ALA A 232 10.56 -7.19 -9.28
C ALA A 232 11.88 -6.75 -9.93
N TYR A 233 12.84 -6.24 -9.15
CA TYR A 233 14.19 -5.93 -9.61
C TYR A 233 15.23 -6.93 -9.08
N ASN A 234 14.75 -8.10 -8.63
CA ASN A 234 15.58 -9.20 -8.11
C ASN A 234 16.55 -8.74 -7.00
N LYS A 235 16.12 -7.82 -6.12
CA LYS A 235 16.95 -7.29 -5.04
C LYS A 235 16.79 -8.09 -3.77
N PRO A 236 17.92 -8.34 -3.03
CA PRO A 236 17.83 -8.83 -1.66
C PRO A 236 17.05 -7.83 -0.80
N VAL A 237 16.15 -8.34 0.04
CA VAL A 237 15.33 -7.50 0.91
C VAL A 237 15.54 -7.90 2.36
N LEU A 238 15.75 -6.90 3.23
CA LEU A 238 15.83 -7.05 4.68
C LEU A 238 14.60 -6.37 5.29
N ALA A 239 13.67 -7.17 5.81
CA ALA A 239 12.35 -6.72 6.24
C ALA A 239 12.07 -7.06 7.70
N VAL A 240 11.38 -6.17 8.41
CA VAL A 240 10.82 -6.47 9.72
C VAL A 240 9.70 -7.49 9.59
N ASN A 241 9.57 -8.39 10.55
CA ASN A 241 8.54 -9.41 10.57
C ASN A 241 7.14 -8.83 10.76
N SER A 242 6.19 -9.36 10.01
CA SER A 242 4.74 -9.20 10.20
C SER A 242 4.01 -10.35 9.49
N ASN A 243 2.71 -10.49 9.76
CA ASN A 243 1.90 -11.57 9.16
C ASN A 243 1.97 -11.57 7.62
N GLU A 244 1.83 -10.41 6.99
CA GLU A 244 1.89 -10.29 5.52
C GLU A 244 3.31 -10.50 4.97
N ILE A 245 4.35 -10.15 5.73
CA ILE A 245 5.76 -10.36 5.34
C ILE A 245 6.14 -11.84 5.34
N GLN A 246 5.52 -12.67 6.18
CA GLN A 246 5.76 -14.12 6.21
C GLN A 246 5.42 -14.83 4.89
N GLU A 247 4.54 -14.28 4.07
CA GLU A 247 4.24 -14.81 2.74
C GLU A 247 5.49 -14.82 1.83
N PHE A 248 6.44 -13.92 2.08
CA PHE A 248 7.68 -13.76 1.32
C PHE A 248 8.90 -14.47 1.93
N LYS A 249 8.75 -15.25 3.02
CA LYS A 249 9.85 -15.84 3.80
C LYS A 249 10.87 -16.66 3.01
N LYS A 250 10.49 -17.18 1.84
CA LYS A 250 11.39 -17.92 0.94
C LYS A 250 12.21 -17.01 0.03
N LEU A 251 11.84 -15.74 -0.10
CA LEU A 251 12.38 -14.78 -1.06
C LEU A 251 13.13 -13.63 -0.39
N ILE A 252 12.90 -13.38 0.91
CA ILE A 252 13.47 -12.23 1.63
C ILE A 252 14.07 -12.65 2.96
N TYR A 253 14.83 -11.76 3.58
CA TYR A 253 15.42 -11.89 4.90
C TYR A 253 14.54 -11.16 5.92
N ILE A 254 13.98 -11.90 6.87
CA ILE A 254 13.03 -11.39 7.86
C ILE A 254 13.71 -11.36 9.22
N TYR A 255 13.58 -10.25 9.95
CA TYR A 255 14.09 -10.08 11.30
C TYR A 255 12.97 -9.71 12.29
N ASP A 256 13.09 -10.21 13.51
CA ASP A 256 12.20 -9.87 14.64
C ASP A 256 12.85 -8.83 15.56
N THR A 257 14.17 -8.81 15.64
CA THR A 257 14.92 -7.92 16.53
C THR A 257 15.96 -7.10 15.76
N TYR A 258 16.37 -5.98 16.35
CA TYR A 258 17.44 -5.15 15.76
C TYR A 258 18.78 -5.91 15.70
N ASP A 259 19.05 -6.79 16.66
CA ASP A 259 20.30 -7.58 16.69
C ASP A 259 20.33 -8.59 15.55
N GLU A 260 19.20 -9.23 15.24
CA GLU A 260 19.08 -10.08 14.07
C GLU A 260 19.28 -9.30 12.78
N MET A 261 18.63 -8.10 12.65
CA MET A 261 18.81 -7.22 11.51
C MET A 261 20.28 -6.87 11.28
N VAL A 262 20.97 -6.46 12.35
CA VAL A 262 22.41 -6.13 12.30
C VAL A 262 23.23 -7.36 11.94
N SER A 263 22.98 -8.51 12.56
CA SER A 263 23.67 -9.76 12.23
C SER A 263 23.50 -10.14 10.75
N MET A 264 22.29 -9.99 10.20
CA MET A 264 22.01 -10.25 8.78
C MET A 264 22.71 -9.24 7.87
N SER A 265 22.80 -7.97 8.27
CA SER A 265 23.41 -6.91 7.45
C SER A 265 24.90 -7.14 7.16
N HIS A 266 25.60 -7.83 8.06
CA HIS A 266 27.01 -8.19 7.91
C HIS A 266 27.24 -9.40 6.99
N LYS A 267 26.17 -10.13 6.63
CA LYS A 267 26.25 -11.29 5.73
C LYS A 267 26.10 -10.87 4.26
N LYS A 268 26.56 -11.72 3.36
CA LYS A 268 26.23 -11.60 1.95
C LYS A 268 24.80 -12.06 1.76
N LEU A 269 23.89 -11.14 1.47
CA LEU A 269 22.51 -11.46 1.14
C LEU A 269 22.41 -11.80 -0.35
N ASN A 270 21.78 -12.93 -0.65
CA ASN A 270 21.60 -13.40 -2.03
C ASN A 270 20.37 -12.77 -2.66
N VAL A 271 20.40 -12.66 -3.99
CA VAL A 271 19.21 -12.29 -4.77
C VAL A 271 18.12 -13.35 -4.60
N PRO A 272 16.81 -12.95 -4.61
CA PRO A 272 15.71 -13.87 -4.35
C PRO A 272 15.55 -14.94 -5.43
N PHE A 273 15.73 -14.61 -6.70
CA PHE A 273 15.53 -15.55 -7.80
C PHE A 273 16.85 -15.97 -8.42
N LYS A 274 17.04 -17.29 -8.50
CA LYS A 274 18.21 -17.91 -9.12
C LYS A 274 17.93 -18.35 -10.55
N SER A 275 16.68 -18.56 -10.90
CA SER A 275 16.21 -19.02 -12.19
C SER A 275 15.36 -17.92 -12.86
N GLU A 276 15.58 -17.75 -14.15
CA GLU A 276 14.80 -16.81 -14.96
C GLU A 276 13.30 -17.19 -15.01
N VAL A 277 12.99 -18.48 -14.96
CA VAL A 277 11.62 -18.97 -14.95
C VAL A 277 10.90 -18.58 -13.67
N GLU A 278 11.52 -18.77 -12.50
CA GLU A 278 10.94 -18.35 -11.21
C GLU A 278 10.71 -16.84 -11.17
N TYR A 279 11.67 -16.09 -11.70
CA TYR A 279 11.57 -14.62 -11.77
C TYR A 279 10.42 -14.17 -12.67
N LYS A 280 10.31 -14.70 -13.88
CA LYS A 280 9.20 -14.37 -14.80
C LYS A 280 7.85 -14.74 -14.20
N ASN A 281 7.72 -15.94 -13.63
CA ASN A 281 6.48 -16.34 -12.96
C ASN A 281 6.09 -15.39 -11.84
N PHE A 282 7.06 -14.91 -11.04
CA PHE A 282 6.80 -13.94 -10.00
C PHE A 282 6.26 -12.62 -10.57
N LEU A 283 6.88 -12.09 -11.65
CA LEU A 283 6.46 -10.87 -12.31
C LEU A 283 5.01 -10.97 -12.84
N GLU A 284 4.71 -12.06 -13.52
CA GLU A 284 3.38 -12.30 -14.09
C GLU A 284 2.32 -12.44 -13.00
N GLN A 285 2.53 -13.32 -12.02
CA GLN A 285 1.57 -13.63 -10.97
C GLN A 285 1.24 -12.44 -10.05
N ASN A 286 2.13 -11.45 -9.94
CA ASN A 286 1.96 -10.33 -9.03
C ASN A 286 1.78 -8.98 -9.75
N SER A 287 1.55 -8.99 -11.06
CA SER A 287 1.26 -7.77 -11.83
C SER A 287 -0.13 -7.22 -11.52
N TRP A 288 -0.33 -5.92 -11.73
CA TRP A 288 -1.68 -5.33 -11.69
C TRP A 288 -2.61 -5.93 -12.75
N ILE A 289 -2.07 -6.37 -13.89
CA ILE A 289 -2.86 -7.02 -14.95
C ILE A 289 -3.49 -8.30 -14.39
N THR A 290 -2.70 -9.18 -13.78
CA THR A 290 -3.19 -10.42 -13.18
C THR A 290 -4.17 -10.16 -12.02
N ARG A 291 -3.97 -9.07 -11.24
CA ARG A 291 -4.95 -8.70 -10.21
C ARG A 291 -6.29 -8.27 -10.81
N VAL A 292 -6.27 -7.52 -11.92
CA VAL A 292 -7.49 -7.14 -12.63
C VAL A 292 -8.21 -8.36 -13.19
N GLU A 293 -7.50 -9.28 -13.83
CA GLU A 293 -8.06 -10.56 -14.33
C GLU A 293 -8.72 -11.38 -13.21
N GLN A 294 -8.07 -11.46 -12.04
CA GLN A 294 -8.62 -12.13 -10.85
C GLN A 294 -9.92 -11.44 -10.38
N ILE A 295 -9.93 -10.11 -10.35
CA ILE A 295 -11.11 -9.32 -9.96
C ILE A 295 -12.25 -9.52 -10.95
N GLU A 296 -11.98 -9.46 -12.25
CA GLU A 296 -12.97 -9.66 -13.31
C GLU A 296 -13.59 -11.06 -13.26
N GLN A 297 -12.78 -12.08 -13.03
CA GLN A 297 -13.28 -13.45 -12.84
C GLN A 297 -14.25 -13.52 -11.68
N ILE A 298 -13.90 -13.00 -10.50
CA ILE A 298 -14.77 -13.00 -9.31
C ILE A 298 -16.08 -12.25 -9.58
N ILE A 299 -16.01 -11.08 -10.25
CA ILE A 299 -17.20 -10.30 -10.58
C ILE A 299 -18.14 -11.08 -11.51
N ASN A 300 -17.60 -11.80 -12.48
CA ASN A 300 -18.39 -12.59 -13.43
C ASN A 300 -19.05 -13.78 -12.73
N GLU A 301 -18.33 -14.51 -11.88
CA GLU A 301 -18.88 -15.62 -11.09
C GLU A 301 -20.06 -15.17 -10.20
N VAL A 302 -19.96 -13.98 -9.59
CA VAL A 302 -21.05 -13.44 -8.75
C VAL A 302 -22.23 -12.91 -9.58
N LYS A 303 -22.02 -12.48 -10.82
CA LYS A 303 -23.13 -12.06 -11.71
C LYS A 303 -23.93 -13.22 -12.24
N GLU A 304 -23.31 -14.41 -12.36
CA GLU A 304 -23.93 -15.62 -12.88
C GLU A 304 -24.65 -16.45 -11.79
N SER A 305 -24.35 -16.20 -10.53
CA SER A 305 -24.96 -16.84 -9.35
C SER A 305 -26.23 -16.14 -8.89
#